data_9530d74191052839d677a715e683e0de
#
_entry.id   9530d74191052839d677a715e683e0de
#
_cell.length_a   1.000
_cell.length_b   1.000
_cell.length_c   1.000
_cell.angle_alpha   90.00
_cell.angle_beta   90.00
_cell.angle_gamma   90.00
#
_symmetry.space_group_name_H-M   'P 1'
#
loop_
_entity.id
_entity.type
_entity.pdbx_description
1 polymer ?
#
loop_
_entity_poly.entity_id
_entity_poly.type
_entity_poly.pdbx_seq_one_letter_code
_entity_poly.pdbx_strand_id
1 'polypeptide(L)' 'MKIYQKGQYVTYNNMKWLIVGFGEDIDGHTKFYLRRGRHRVVADETEVSEE' A
#
# COMPACT_ATOMS: atom_id res chain seq x y z
N MET A 1 8.26 -9.37 -10.72
CA MET A 1 8.21 -8.10 -9.98
C MET A 1 6.84 -7.48 -10.15
N LYS A 2 6.21 -7.12 -9.04
CA LYS A 2 4.89 -6.50 -9.09
C LYS A 2 5.02 -5.00 -9.02
N ILE A 3 4.30 -4.31 -9.87
CA ILE A 3 4.30 -2.86 -9.92
C ILE A 3 2.91 -2.37 -9.51
N TYR A 4 2.87 -1.52 -8.50
CA TYR A 4 1.63 -0.94 -8.01
C TYR A 4 1.59 0.54 -8.40
N GLN A 5 0.39 1.04 -8.62
CA GLN A 5 0.19 2.43 -9.03
C GLN A 5 -0.79 3.12 -8.08
N LYS A 6 -0.62 4.41 -7.94
CA LYS A 6 -1.56 5.24 -7.21
C LYS A 6 -2.94 5.12 -7.82
N GLY A 7 -3.96 4.92 -6.99
CA GLY A 7 -5.32 4.70 -7.45
C GLY A 7 -5.69 3.24 -7.61
N GLN A 8 -4.72 2.35 -7.44
CA GLN A 8 -4.96 0.91 -7.50
C GLN A 8 -5.41 0.40 -6.13
N TYR A 9 -6.22 -0.65 -6.13
CA TYR A 9 -6.61 -1.32 -4.90
C TYR A 9 -5.70 -2.51 -4.65
N VAL A 10 -5.39 -2.73 -3.38
CA VAL A 10 -4.58 -3.87 -2.93
C VAL A 10 -5.21 -4.49 -1.70
N THR A 11 -4.76 -5.69 -1.38
CA THR A 11 -5.17 -6.38 -0.15
C THR A 11 -4.10 -6.17 0.91
N TYR A 12 -4.52 -5.70 2.05
CA TYR A 12 -3.67 -5.53 3.21
C TYR A 12 -4.48 -5.91 4.44
N ASN A 13 -3.91 -6.77 5.28
CA ASN A 13 -4.56 -7.24 6.50
C ASN A 13 -5.95 -7.82 6.22
N ASN A 14 -6.07 -8.60 5.13
CA ASN A 14 -7.29 -9.25 4.67
C ASN A 14 -8.40 -8.28 4.27
N MET A 15 -8.05 -7.04 3.96
CA MET A 15 -9.02 -6.03 3.53
C MET A 15 -8.51 -5.32 2.30
N LYS A 16 -9.45 -4.75 1.56
CA LYS A 16 -9.17 -4.01 0.35
C LYS A 16 -8.87 -2.56 0.69
N TRP A 17 -7.75 -2.06 0.19
CA TRP A 17 -7.31 -0.70 0.45
C TRP A 17 -6.95 0.00 -0.84
N LEU A 18 -7.15 1.31 -0.89
CA LEU A 18 -6.78 2.14 -2.03
C LEU A 18 -5.38 2.73 -1.79
N ILE A 19 -4.52 2.61 -2.79
CA ILE A 19 -3.21 3.24 -2.72
C ILE A 19 -3.37 4.72 -3.05
N VAL A 20 -3.04 5.58 -2.09
CA VAL A 20 -3.14 7.02 -2.28
C VAL A 20 -1.77 7.70 -2.41
N GLY A 21 -0.70 6.96 -2.20
CA GLY A 21 0.63 7.50 -2.35
C GLY A 21 1.70 6.47 -2.04
N PHE A 22 2.94 6.87 -2.23
CA PHE A 22 4.11 6.04 -1.98
C PHE A 22 5.14 6.83 -1.20
N GLY A 23 5.94 6.12 -0.42
CA GLY A 23 7.07 6.70 0.27
C GLY A 23 8.21 5.70 0.31
N GLU A 24 9.37 6.14 0.78
CA GLU A 24 10.52 5.27 0.96
C GLU A 24 10.92 5.26 2.42
N ASP A 25 11.33 4.08 2.87
CA ASP A 25 11.92 3.93 4.19
C ASP A 25 13.43 4.14 4.11
N ILE A 26 14.05 4.35 5.26
CA ILE A 26 15.50 4.58 5.32
C ILE A 26 16.30 3.37 4.85
N ASP A 27 15.73 2.18 4.91
CA ASP A 27 16.39 0.96 4.45
C ASP A 27 16.08 0.63 2.98
N GLY A 28 15.48 1.55 2.25
CA GLY A 28 15.25 1.41 0.81
C GLY A 28 13.98 0.68 0.42
N HIS A 29 13.15 0.30 1.39
CA HIS A 29 11.88 -0.33 1.09
C HIS A 29 10.85 0.70 0.69
N THR A 30 9.99 0.33 -0.25
CA THR A 30 8.86 1.18 -0.63
C THR A 30 7.74 1.01 0.38
N LYS A 31 7.19 2.11 0.81
CA LYS A 31 6.01 2.13 1.67
C LYS A 31 4.82 2.62 0.87
N PHE A 32 3.67 2.03 1.13
CA PHE A 32 2.42 2.44 0.49
C PHE A 32 1.55 3.17 1.49
N TYR A 33 1.03 4.30 1.07
CA TYR A 33 0.02 5.01 1.85
C TYR A 33 -1.33 4.51 1.40
N LEU A 34 -2.05 3.85 2.30
CA LEU A 34 -3.31 3.19 1.99
C LEU A 34 -4.45 3.88 2.70
N ARG A 35 -5.59 3.91 2.04
CA ARG A 35 -6.80 4.49 2.61
C ARG A 35 -7.98 3.54 2.43
N ARG A 36 -8.80 3.45 3.46
CA ARG A 36 -10.04 2.68 3.44
C ARG A 36 -11.10 3.47 4.19
N GLY A 37 -11.92 4.22 3.44
CA GLY A 37 -12.89 5.11 4.06
C GLY A 37 -12.20 6.21 4.85
N ARG A 38 -12.38 6.21 6.16
CA ARG A 38 -11.75 7.18 7.07
C ARG A 38 -10.43 6.69 7.64
N HIS A 39 -10.07 5.44 7.35
CA HIS A 39 -8.86 4.85 7.89
C HIS A 39 -7.70 5.05 6.95
N ARG A 40 -6.54 5.32 7.51
CA ARG A 40 -5.31 5.46 6.75
C ARG A 40 -4.23 4.64 7.43
N VAL A 41 -3.44 3.94 6.65
CA VAL A 41 -2.31 3.17 7.17
C VAL A 41 -1.13 3.35 6.22
N VAL A 42 0.05 3.09 6.75
CA VAL A 42 1.27 3.00 5.95
C VAL A 42 1.73 1.55 6.06
N ALA A 43 1.89 0.90 4.93
CA ALA A 43 2.27 -0.51 4.88
C ALA A 43 3.51 -0.69 4.03
N ASP A 44 4.38 -1.63 4.43
CA ASP A 44 5.53 -1.98 3.64
C ASP A 44 5.08 -2.74 2.39
N GLU A 45 5.85 -2.63 1.30
CA GLU A 45 5.50 -3.30 0.04
C GLU A 45 5.38 -4.81 0.20
N THR A 46 6.06 -5.39 1.18
CA THR A 46 5.99 -6.83 1.42
C THR A 46 4.73 -7.26 2.15
N GLU A 47 3.99 -6.30 2.71
CA GLU A 47 2.78 -6.58 3.49
C GLU A 47 1.52 -6.51 2.66
N VAL A 48 1.60 -6.01 1.44
CA VAL A 48 0.43 -5.89 0.56
C VAL A 48 0.50 -6.94 -0.54
N SER A 49 -0.67 -7.29 -1.06
CA SER A 49 -0.77 -8.20 -2.19
C SER A 49 -1.80 -7.68 -3.17
N GLU A 50 -1.75 -8.21 -4.38
CA GLU A 50 -2.72 -7.86 -5.39
C GLU A 50 -4.12 -8.27 -4.95
N GLU A 51 -5.07 -7.44 -5.30
CA GLU A 51 -6.47 -7.74 -5.05
C GLU A 51 -6.96 -8.93 -5.87
#